data_33a353b98fd10f5ca6d3c41743c27f79
#
_entry.id   33a353b98fd10f5ca6d3c41743c27f79
#
_cell.length_a   1.000
_cell.length_b   1.000
_cell.length_c   1.000
_cell.angle_alpha   90.00
_cell.angle_beta   90.00
_cell.angle_gamma   90.00
#
_symmetry.space_group_name_H-M   'P 1'
#
loop_
_entity.id
_entity.type
_entity.pdbx_description
1 polymer ?
#
loop_
_entity_poly.entity_id
_entity_poly.type
_entity_poly.pdbx_seq_one_letter_code
_entity_poly.pdbx_strand_id
1 'polypeptide(L)'
;MNVGELNVAVLGAGGTIAPAVIRDLAESSEVAALQLLDVDEERAAAAAREHGSGRAQACAADARHRLADRLGDCDVLVNCASYRVNLDAMRACLEAQCHYVDLGGLYWVTGRQLELDRDFRSAGLLALLGMGSSPGKTNVMATAAVRRLHAPVERLDVLAAGRDLDPPAGPSYPYAVQTLVDELTMRPVVVVDGEAVEIEPLTEGGEFDFGDPIGAAPTIHTLHSELRTFPASFGCREASFRLSLSPAVLERLRELASAPPERVAAAAAEASPPSADTWSVHVVDAFCRGARVRVRAVTEPAVAWGLGGGVVSTGAPAAAAVRLLARGRIEARGACPPERCIEPEDLFEELERRGTRFDVTVESGVAA
;
A
#
# COMPACT_ATOMS: atom_id res chain seq x y z
N MET A 1 -5.37 20.34 20.20
CA MET A 1 -6.50 19.39 20.19
C MET A 1 -6.08 18.19 21.03
N ASN A 2 -6.94 17.67 21.89
CA ASN A 2 -6.62 16.48 22.66
C ASN A 2 -6.34 15.34 21.67
N VAL A 3 -5.19 14.69 21.81
CA VAL A 3 -4.90 13.41 21.15
C VAL A 3 -5.93 12.43 21.69
N GLY A 4 -6.88 12.03 20.86
CA GLY A 4 -7.87 11.02 21.23
C GLY A 4 -7.31 9.63 20.93
N GLU A 5 -7.49 8.69 21.83
CA GLU A 5 -7.28 7.28 21.52
C GLU A 5 -8.43 6.82 20.62
N LEU A 6 -8.11 6.04 19.55
CA LEU A 6 -9.06 5.56 18.56
C LEU A 6 -9.39 4.08 18.76
N ASN A 7 -10.63 3.72 18.54
CA ASN A 7 -11.05 2.33 18.36
C ASN A 7 -10.82 1.94 16.90
N VAL A 8 -9.97 0.98 16.66
CA VAL A 8 -9.54 0.60 15.30
C VAL A 8 -9.98 -0.82 14.98
N ALA A 9 -10.57 -1.01 13.81
CA ALA A 9 -10.79 -2.34 13.24
C ALA A 9 -9.83 -2.61 12.10
N VAL A 10 -9.31 -3.84 12.00
CA VAL A 10 -8.47 -4.33 10.88
C VAL A 10 -9.24 -5.44 10.18
N LEU A 11 -9.66 -5.20 8.95
CA LEU A 11 -10.33 -6.18 8.08
C LEU A 11 -9.31 -6.97 7.27
N GLY A 12 -9.50 -8.27 7.15
CA GLY A 12 -8.55 -9.18 6.50
C GLY A 12 -7.35 -9.49 7.41
N ALA A 13 -7.62 -9.63 8.71
CA ALA A 13 -6.60 -9.81 9.75
C ALA A 13 -5.73 -11.06 9.58
N GLY A 14 -6.24 -12.11 8.89
CA GLY A 14 -5.46 -13.31 8.55
C GLY A 14 -4.63 -13.18 7.26
N GLY A 15 -4.56 -11.99 6.63
CA GLY A 15 -3.80 -11.74 5.41
C GLY A 15 -2.30 -11.57 5.62
N THR A 16 -1.51 -11.67 4.54
CA THR A 16 -0.03 -11.60 4.57
C THR A 16 0.50 -10.28 5.13
N ILE A 17 -0.17 -9.16 4.88
CA ILE A 17 0.27 -7.83 5.28
C ILE A 17 -0.25 -7.43 6.67
N ALA A 18 -1.40 -7.98 7.08
CA ALA A 18 -2.06 -7.65 8.33
C ALA A 18 -1.16 -7.75 9.58
N PRO A 19 -0.23 -8.72 9.71
CA PRO A 19 0.68 -8.81 10.84
C PRO A 19 1.41 -7.51 11.17
N ALA A 20 1.93 -6.79 10.16
CA ALA A 20 2.62 -5.52 10.39
C ALA A 20 1.67 -4.42 10.86
N VAL A 21 0.48 -4.33 10.28
CA VAL A 21 -0.55 -3.36 10.69
C VAL A 21 -1.01 -3.63 12.12
N ILE A 22 -1.32 -4.88 12.44
CA ILE A 22 -1.81 -5.30 13.76
C ILE A 22 -0.75 -5.02 14.83
N ARG A 23 0.49 -5.43 14.57
CA ARG A 23 1.60 -5.26 15.52
C ARG A 23 1.87 -3.80 15.80
N ASP A 24 1.96 -2.98 14.76
CA ASP A 24 2.24 -1.55 14.87
C ASP A 24 1.12 -0.80 15.61
N LEU A 25 -0.16 -1.13 15.32
CA LEU A 25 -1.31 -0.55 16.03
C LEU A 25 -1.42 -1.04 17.47
N ALA A 26 -1.13 -2.32 17.74
CA ALA A 26 -1.17 -2.86 19.09
C ALA A 26 -0.12 -2.26 20.03
N GLU A 27 0.99 -1.76 19.48
CA GLU A 27 2.05 -1.05 20.23
C GLU A 27 1.79 0.46 20.31
N SER A 28 0.76 0.97 19.61
CA SER A 28 0.46 2.41 19.53
C SER A 28 -0.32 2.90 20.75
N SER A 29 0.09 4.03 21.33
CA SER A 29 -0.62 4.72 22.39
C SER A 29 -1.88 5.44 21.92
N GLU A 30 -2.01 5.69 20.63
CA GLU A 30 -3.16 6.32 19.99
C GLU A 30 -4.32 5.34 19.72
N VAL A 31 -4.16 4.06 20.05
CA VAL A 31 -5.17 3.02 19.85
C VAL A 31 -5.73 2.58 21.20
N ALA A 32 -7.01 2.83 21.46
CA ALA A 32 -7.70 2.39 22.66
C ALA A 32 -8.10 0.92 22.60
N ALA A 33 -8.73 0.52 21.50
CA ALA A 33 -9.15 -0.84 21.24
C ALA A 33 -8.79 -1.27 19.81
N LEU A 34 -8.46 -2.55 19.64
CA LEU A 34 -8.12 -3.14 18.35
C LEU A 34 -9.01 -4.35 18.09
N GLN A 35 -9.83 -4.27 17.05
CA GLN A 35 -10.70 -5.35 16.60
C GLN A 35 -10.15 -5.97 15.29
N LEU A 36 -9.99 -7.27 15.25
CA LEU A 36 -9.48 -8.00 14.10
C LEU A 36 -10.61 -8.77 13.42
N LEU A 37 -10.89 -8.42 12.17
CA LEU A 37 -11.99 -8.93 11.38
C LEU A 37 -11.46 -9.78 10.22
N ASP A 38 -11.94 -11.00 10.09
CA ASP A 38 -11.66 -11.86 8.94
C ASP A 38 -12.89 -12.74 8.66
N VAL A 39 -13.02 -13.25 7.43
CA VAL A 39 -14.04 -14.25 7.10
C VAL A 39 -13.78 -15.57 7.82
N ASP A 40 -12.53 -15.83 8.17
CA ASP A 40 -12.06 -16.95 8.96
C ASP A 40 -11.70 -16.46 10.38
N GLU A 41 -12.60 -16.73 11.34
CA GLU A 41 -12.43 -16.32 12.73
C GLU A 41 -11.20 -16.95 13.40
N GLU A 42 -10.81 -18.16 13.00
CA GLU A 42 -9.63 -18.83 13.56
C GLU A 42 -8.35 -18.12 13.13
N ARG A 43 -8.29 -17.66 11.88
CA ARG A 43 -7.17 -16.86 11.37
C ARG A 43 -7.09 -15.49 12.06
N ALA A 44 -8.23 -14.82 12.26
CA ALA A 44 -8.28 -13.57 13.03
C ALA A 44 -7.81 -13.79 14.47
N ALA A 45 -8.25 -14.87 15.12
CA ALA A 45 -7.85 -15.21 16.49
C ALA A 45 -6.36 -15.58 16.60
N ALA A 46 -5.81 -16.25 15.58
CA ALA A 46 -4.37 -16.51 15.51
C ALA A 46 -3.56 -15.21 15.40
N ALA A 47 -3.97 -14.30 14.52
CA ALA A 47 -3.36 -12.98 14.37
C ALA A 47 -3.43 -12.15 15.66
N ALA A 48 -4.56 -12.22 16.39
CA ALA A 48 -4.71 -11.53 17.67
C ALA A 48 -3.73 -12.06 18.73
N ARG A 49 -3.55 -13.38 18.81
CA ARG A 49 -2.60 -14.00 19.74
C ARG A 49 -1.14 -13.67 19.41
N GLU A 50 -0.79 -13.68 18.15
CA GLU A 50 0.60 -13.54 17.69
C GLU A 50 1.05 -12.08 17.62
N HIS A 51 0.17 -11.19 17.13
CA HIS A 51 0.53 -9.81 16.81
C HIS A 51 -0.22 -8.77 17.64
N GLY A 52 -1.31 -9.13 18.31
CA GLY A 52 -2.20 -8.20 19.00
C GLY A 52 -1.73 -7.73 20.38
N SER A 53 -0.57 -8.19 20.90
CA SER A 53 0.01 -7.80 22.18
C SER A 53 -0.97 -7.87 23.38
N GLY A 54 -1.93 -8.79 23.32
CA GLY A 54 -3.00 -8.94 24.35
C GLY A 54 -4.08 -7.85 24.30
N ARG A 55 -4.06 -6.93 23.33
CA ARG A 55 -5.00 -5.79 23.18
C ARG A 55 -6.04 -6.02 22.09
N ALA A 56 -5.84 -7.00 21.22
CA ALA A 56 -6.69 -7.25 20.07
C ALA A 56 -7.77 -8.29 20.37
N GLN A 57 -8.97 -8.06 19.84
CA GLN A 57 -10.10 -8.99 19.87
C GLN A 57 -10.42 -9.44 18.46
N ALA A 58 -10.63 -10.75 18.27
CA ALA A 58 -10.96 -11.33 16.97
C ALA A 58 -12.46 -11.54 16.80
N CYS A 59 -12.96 -11.39 15.58
CA CYS A 59 -14.36 -11.62 15.23
C CYS A 59 -14.47 -12.01 13.75
N ALA A 60 -15.40 -12.92 13.44
CA ALA A 60 -15.77 -13.22 12.06
C ALA A 60 -16.51 -12.04 11.42
N ALA A 61 -16.09 -11.64 10.20
CA ALA A 61 -16.77 -10.64 9.41
C ALA A 61 -16.49 -10.82 7.90
N ASP A 62 -17.52 -10.65 7.10
CA ASP A 62 -17.41 -10.57 5.63
C ASP A 62 -17.76 -9.14 5.18
N ALA A 63 -16.88 -8.52 4.43
CA ALA A 63 -17.07 -7.16 3.92
C ALA A 63 -18.36 -7.02 3.08
N ARG A 64 -18.82 -8.10 2.44
CA ARG A 64 -20.02 -8.15 1.61
C ARG A 64 -21.32 -8.37 2.39
N HIS A 65 -21.20 -8.68 3.69
CA HIS A 65 -22.36 -9.07 4.51
C HIS A 65 -22.36 -8.38 5.87
N ARG A 66 -23.17 -7.31 6.00
CA ARG A 66 -23.43 -6.63 7.28
C ARG A 66 -22.18 -6.22 8.06
N LEU A 67 -21.13 -5.78 7.35
CA LEU A 67 -19.89 -5.33 8.01
C LEU A 67 -20.15 -4.15 8.94
N ALA A 68 -21.06 -3.23 8.59
CA ALA A 68 -21.40 -2.07 9.41
C ALA A 68 -21.82 -2.45 10.84
N ASP A 69 -22.52 -3.58 11.02
CA ASP A 69 -22.92 -4.08 12.35
C ASP A 69 -21.71 -4.43 13.25
N ARG A 70 -20.55 -4.66 12.66
CA ARG A 70 -19.29 -4.97 13.36
C ARG A 70 -18.45 -3.73 13.66
N LEU A 71 -18.81 -2.59 13.08
CA LEU A 71 -18.05 -1.33 13.17
C LEU A 71 -18.70 -0.29 14.11
N GLY A 72 -19.73 -0.66 14.87
CA GLY A 72 -20.55 0.30 15.63
C GLY A 72 -19.81 1.24 16.58
N ASP A 73 -18.70 0.80 17.18
CA ASP A 73 -17.86 1.61 18.08
C ASP A 73 -16.50 1.94 17.46
N CYS A 74 -16.35 1.74 16.16
CA CYS A 74 -15.10 1.89 15.46
C CYS A 74 -14.91 3.33 14.96
N ASP A 75 -13.77 3.95 15.24
CA ASP A 75 -13.41 5.25 14.70
C ASP A 75 -12.75 5.12 13.31
N VAL A 76 -11.96 4.06 13.09
CA VAL A 76 -11.22 3.82 11.84
C VAL A 76 -11.22 2.34 11.49
N LEU A 77 -11.62 2.02 10.25
CA LEU A 77 -11.40 0.71 9.63
C LEU A 77 -10.13 0.75 8.78
N VAL A 78 -9.17 -0.13 9.07
CA VAL A 78 -8.02 -0.42 8.18
C VAL A 78 -8.31 -1.68 7.39
N ASN A 79 -8.50 -1.55 6.10
CA ASN A 79 -8.80 -2.67 5.22
C ASN A 79 -7.52 -3.28 4.64
N CYS A 80 -7.11 -4.43 5.17
CA CYS A 80 -6.01 -5.28 4.69
C CYS A 80 -6.52 -6.45 3.84
N ALA A 81 -7.82 -6.56 3.58
CA ALA A 81 -8.40 -7.58 2.73
C ALA A 81 -8.15 -7.29 1.24
N SER A 82 -8.64 -8.17 0.37
CA SER A 82 -8.54 -7.98 -1.08
C SER A 82 -9.17 -6.66 -1.52
N TYR A 83 -8.52 -5.96 -2.43
CA TYR A 83 -9.03 -4.73 -3.05
C TYR A 83 -10.44 -4.89 -3.68
N ARG A 84 -10.85 -6.13 -3.97
CA ARG A 84 -12.17 -6.45 -4.52
C ARG A 84 -13.33 -6.16 -3.57
N VAL A 85 -13.05 -5.97 -2.28
CA VAL A 85 -14.05 -5.61 -1.26
C VAL A 85 -13.93 -4.16 -0.78
N ASN A 86 -13.03 -3.35 -1.35
CA ASN A 86 -12.83 -1.98 -0.92
C ASN A 86 -14.11 -1.16 -0.93
N LEU A 87 -14.91 -1.23 -2.00
CA LEU A 87 -16.16 -0.48 -2.11
C LEU A 87 -17.22 -0.94 -1.10
N ASP A 88 -17.27 -2.24 -0.79
CA ASP A 88 -18.20 -2.77 0.21
C ASP A 88 -17.79 -2.30 1.61
N ALA A 89 -16.50 -2.35 1.92
CA ALA A 89 -15.95 -1.85 3.17
C ALA A 89 -16.14 -0.32 3.33
N MET A 90 -15.95 0.47 2.26
CA MET A 90 -16.21 1.92 2.28
C MET A 90 -17.69 2.24 2.56
N ARG A 91 -18.63 1.51 1.95
CA ARG A 91 -20.06 1.69 2.22
C ARG A 91 -20.41 1.32 3.66
N ALA A 92 -19.83 0.24 4.19
CA ALA A 92 -20.01 -0.13 5.59
C ALA A 92 -19.46 0.95 6.55
N CYS A 93 -18.33 1.59 6.20
CA CYS A 93 -17.79 2.71 6.98
C CYS A 93 -18.72 3.95 6.95
N LEU A 94 -19.32 4.26 5.82
CA LEU A 94 -20.32 5.35 5.74
C LEU A 94 -21.54 5.04 6.62
N GLU A 95 -22.03 3.80 6.61
CA GLU A 95 -23.15 3.37 7.44
C GLU A 95 -22.81 3.40 8.94
N ALA A 96 -21.63 2.91 9.31
CA ALA A 96 -21.15 2.87 10.69
C ALA A 96 -20.56 4.21 11.18
N GLN A 97 -20.46 5.22 10.32
CA GLN A 97 -19.88 6.54 10.64
C GLN A 97 -18.42 6.47 11.11
N CYS A 98 -17.60 5.62 10.51
CA CYS A 98 -16.17 5.50 10.79
C CYS A 98 -15.29 5.89 9.60
N HIS A 99 -14.04 6.29 9.87
CA HIS A 99 -13.05 6.57 8.84
C HIS A 99 -12.59 5.27 8.16
N TYR A 100 -12.09 5.38 6.94
CA TYR A 100 -11.62 4.26 6.13
C TYR A 100 -10.17 4.47 5.69
N VAL A 101 -9.35 3.41 5.76
CA VAL A 101 -7.99 3.35 5.22
C VAL A 101 -7.84 2.01 4.51
N ASP A 102 -7.25 1.96 3.32
CA ASP A 102 -6.89 0.71 2.65
C ASP A 102 -5.44 0.68 2.15
N LEU A 103 -4.99 -0.47 1.68
CA LEU A 103 -3.64 -0.67 1.15
C LEU A 103 -3.53 -0.44 -0.36
N GLY A 104 -4.66 -0.18 -1.03
CA GLY A 104 -4.74 0.09 -2.47
C GLY A 104 -5.90 -0.60 -3.17
N GLY A 105 -6.27 -0.11 -4.34
CA GLY A 105 -7.42 -0.56 -5.11
C GLY A 105 -7.11 -0.89 -6.58
N LEU A 106 -5.85 -0.99 -6.98
CA LEU A 106 -5.43 -0.92 -8.36
C LEU A 106 -6.02 0.32 -9.07
N TYR A 107 -5.71 0.54 -10.32
CA TYR A 107 -6.11 1.76 -11.05
C TYR A 107 -7.63 1.95 -11.12
N TRP A 108 -8.36 0.89 -11.52
CA TRP A 108 -9.80 0.99 -11.83
C TRP A 108 -10.66 1.05 -10.57
N VAL A 109 -10.33 0.25 -9.55
CA VAL A 109 -11.08 0.26 -8.29
C VAL A 109 -10.85 1.57 -7.55
N THR A 110 -9.62 2.10 -7.54
CA THR A 110 -9.32 3.42 -6.97
C THR A 110 -10.14 4.53 -7.65
N GLY A 111 -10.31 4.45 -8.98
CA GLY A 111 -11.20 5.37 -9.69
C GLY A 111 -12.62 5.36 -9.14
N ARG A 112 -13.19 4.18 -8.91
CA ARG A 112 -14.53 4.02 -8.32
C ARG A 112 -14.62 4.42 -6.84
N GLN A 113 -13.54 4.22 -6.09
CA GLN A 113 -13.46 4.68 -4.69
C GLN A 113 -13.50 6.21 -4.59
N LEU A 114 -12.84 6.91 -5.51
CA LEU A 114 -12.87 8.38 -5.59
C LEU A 114 -14.26 8.93 -5.89
N GLU A 115 -15.16 8.17 -6.54
CA GLU A 115 -16.55 8.56 -6.77
C GLU A 115 -17.35 8.74 -5.46
N LEU A 116 -16.92 8.10 -4.37
CA LEU A 116 -17.52 8.23 -3.03
C LEU A 116 -17.02 9.47 -2.25
N ASP A 117 -16.19 10.33 -2.85
CA ASP A 117 -15.64 11.53 -2.20
C ASP A 117 -16.74 12.40 -1.58
N ARG A 118 -17.82 12.67 -2.33
CA ARG A 118 -18.92 13.51 -1.86
C ARG A 118 -19.63 12.91 -0.64
N ASP A 119 -19.80 11.58 -0.62
CA ASP A 119 -20.54 10.91 0.45
C ASP A 119 -19.71 10.94 1.75
N PHE A 120 -18.41 10.60 1.68
CA PHE A 120 -17.50 10.71 2.81
C PHE A 120 -17.35 12.16 3.30
N ARG A 121 -17.24 13.13 2.39
CA ARG A 121 -17.16 14.55 2.76
C ARG A 121 -18.42 15.03 3.46
N SER A 122 -19.59 14.63 2.97
CA SER A 122 -20.89 15.01 3.56
C SER A 122 -21.11 14.39 4.95
N ALA A 123 -20.53 13.21 5.18
CA ALA A 123 -20.54 12.54 6.49
C ALA A 123 -19.46 13.08 7.46
N GLY A 124 -18.57 13.98 7.01
CA GLY A 124 -17.43 14.45 7.80
C GLY A 124 -16.34 13.39 7.99
N LEU A 125 -16.34 12.35 7.16
CA LEU A 125 -15.43 11.20 7.25
C LEU A 125 -14.28 11.31 6.23
N LEU A 126 -13.20 10.60 6.51
CA LEU A 126 -12.07 10.38 5.61
C LEU A 126 -12.12 8.94 5.07
N ALA A 127 -11.98 8.78 3.76
CA ALA A 127 -11.52 7.55 3.15
C ALA A 127 -10.12 7.79 2.54
N LEU A 128 -9.09 7.28 3.20
CA LEU A 128 -7.70 7.38 2.76
C LEU A 128 -7.38 6.18 1.88
N LEU A 129 -7.21 6.44 0.58
CA LEU A 129 -7.12 5.41 -0.44
C LEU A 129 -5.67 5.05 -0.76
N GLY A 130 -5.34 3.77 -0.58
CA GLY A 130 -4.03 3.29 -0.94
C GLY A 130 -2.92 3.73 0.02
N MET A 131 -2.97 3.27 1.25
CA MET A 131 -1.98 3.60 2.26
C MET A 131 -1.05 2.41 2.58
N GLY A 132 -0.54 1.79 1.50
CA GLY A 132 0.46 0.74 1.54
C GLY A 132 1.88 1.25 1.23
N SER A 133 2.70 0.37 0.67
CA SER A 133 4.04 0.76 0.19
C SER A 133 3.96 1.48 -1.16
N SER A 134 3.21 0.88 -2.08
CA SER A 134 2.91 1.32 -3.44
C SER A 134 1.52 0.74 -3.79
N PRO A 135 0.49 1.54 -3.79
CA PRO A 135 0.39 2.96 -3.42
C PRO A 135 0.61 3.25 -1.92
N GLY A 136 0.76 4.52 -1.59
CA GLY A 136 0.80 5.03 -0.22
C GLY A 136 2.11 5.76 0.08
N LYS A 137 3.11 5.05 0.58
CA LYS A 137 4.45 5.62 0.79
C LYS A 137 4.98 6.29 -0.47
N THR A 138 4.85 5.64 -1.64
CA THR A 138 5.29 6.18 -2.93
C THR A 138 4.55 7.46 -3.33
N ASN A 139 3.26 7.60 -3.02
CA ASN A 139 2.50 8.82 -3.25
C ASN A 139 3.08 10.00 -2.45
N VAL A 140 3.39 9.77 -1.17
CA VAL A 140 3.99 10.79 -0.30
C VAL A 140 5.44 11.08 -0.70
N MET A 141 6.19 10.07 -1.15
CA MET A 141 7.52 10.27 -1.75
C MET A 141 7.45 11.13 -3.01
N ALA A 142 6.41 10.97 -3.84
CA ALA A 142 6.18 11.82 -5.00
C ALA A 142 5.93 13.28 -4.59
N THR A 143 5.13 13.52 -3.54
CA THR A 143 4.95 14.86 -2.97
C THR A 143 6.28 15.46 -2.52
N ALA A 144 7.10 14.69 -1.81
CA ALA A 144 8.41 15.12 -1.34
C ALA A 144 9.37 15.46 -2.49
N ALA A 145 9.33 14.69 -3.57
CA ALA A 145 10.15 14.92 -4.77
C ALA A 145 9.67 16.16 -5.54
N VAL A 146 8.38 16.28 -5.80
CA VAL A 146 7.79 17.39 -6.56
C VAL A 146 7.99 18.72 -5.85
N ARG A 147 7.86 18.78 -4.53
CA ARG A 147 8.12 20.00 -3.74
C ARG A 147 9.56 20.51 -3.83
N ARG A 148 10.51 19.67 -4.24
CA ARG A 148 11.94 20.01 -4.39
C ARG A 148 12.31 20.39 -5.82
N LEU A 149 11.40 20.23 -6.77
CA LEU A 149 11.62 20.72 -8.14
C LEU A 149 11.51 22.24 -8.19
N HIS A 150 12.31 22.85 -9.05
CA HIS A 150 12.31 24.30 -9.28
C HIS A 150 11.33 24.76 -10.38
N ALA A 151 10.65 23.81 -11.03
CA ALA A 151 9.67 24.01 -12.09
C ALA A 151 8.54 23.00 -11.96
N PRO A 152 7.41 23.17 -12.64
CA PRO A 152 6.33 22.17 -12.68
C PRO A 152 6.87 20.80 -13.09
N VAL A 153 6.37 19.75 -12.43
CA VAL A 153 6.74 18.38 -12.76
C VAL A 153 6.19 17.99 -14.14
N GLU A 154 7.05 17.38 -14.94
CA GLU A 154 6.70 16.89 -16.28
C GLU A 154 6.45 15.37 -16.24
N ARG A 155 7.33 14.61 -15.55
CA ARG A 155 7.25 13.15 -15.46
C ARG A 155 7.45 12.66 -14.02
N LEU A 156 6.70 11.61 -13.66
CA LEU A 156 6.81 10.85 -12.41
C LEU A 156 7.01 9.36 -12.71
N ASP A 157 8.14 8.82 -12.32
CA ASP A 157 8.40 7.38 -12.40
C ASP A 157 8.41 6.79 -10.99
N VAL A 158 7.61 5.75 -10.78
CA VAL A 158 7.58 4.96 -9.55
C VAL A 158 8.15 3.58 -9.83
N LEU A 159 9.08 3.14 -8.99
CA LEU A 159 9.72 1.84 -9.11
C LEU A 159 9.70 1.14 -7.75
N ALA A 160 9.37 -0.15 -7.77
CA ALA A 160 9.32 -0.99 -6.58
C ALA A 160 10.09 -2.29 -6.81
N ALA A 161 10.82 -2.72 -5.78
CA ALA A 161 11.50 -4.02 -5.77
C ALA A 161 11.52 -4.60 -4.37
N GLY A 162 11.44 -5.93 -4.28
CA GLY A 162 11.63 -6.68 -3.05
C GLY A 162 12.59 -7.85 -3.28
N ARG A 163 13.32 -8.22 -2.24
CA ARG A 163 14.14 -9.44 -2.21
C ARG A 163 13.95 -10.15 -0.88
N ASP A 164 13.75 -11.44 -0.98
CA ASP A 164 13.86 -12.36 0.13
C ASP A 164 15.27 -12.96 0.07
N LEU A 165 16.08 -12.72 1.09
CA LEU A 165 17.47 -13.16 1.13
C LEU A 165 17.61 -14.58 1.71
N ASP A 166 16.56 -15.09 2.38
CA ASP A 166 16.48 -16.46 2.89
C ASP A 166 15.12 -17.09 2.51
N PRO A 167 14.81 -17.22 1.20
CA PRO A 167 13.49 -17.67 0.77
C PRO A 167 13.20 -19.10 1.22
N PRO A 168 11.95 -19.42 1.62
CA PRO A 168 11.57 -20.78 1.98
C PRO A 168 11.70 -21.72 0.79
N ALA A 169 11.89 -23.02 1.06
CA ALA A 169 12.06 -24.03 0.01
C ALA A 169 10.83 -24.20 -0.90
N GLY A 170 9.64 -23.78 -0.43
CA GLY A 170 8.38 -23.83 -1.18
C GLY A 170 8.02 -22.53 -1.90
N PRO A 171 6.83 -22.48 -2.53
CA PRO A 171 6.32 -21.25 -3.12
C PRO A 171 6.13 -20.18 -2.05
N SER A 172 6.66 -18.99 -2.31
CA SER A 172 6.47 -17.81 -1.47
C SER A 172 6.28 -16.59 -2.37
N TYR A 173 5.39 -15.69 -1.96
CA TYR A 173 5.04 -14.50 -2.70
C TYR A 173 5.08 -13.28 -1.79
N PRO A 174 5.47 -12.10 -2.29
CA PRO A 174 5.63 -10.90 -1.46
C PRO A 174 4.31 -10.40 -0.83
N TYR A 175 3.17 -10.68 -1.46
CA TYR A 175 1.81 -10.37 -1.01
C TYR A 175 0.79 -11.30 -1.67
N ALA A 176 -0.50 -11.00 -1.55
CA ALA A 176 -1.58 -11.86 -2.03
C ALA A 176 -1.42 -12.30 -3.49
N VAL A 177 -1.34 -13.61 -3.72
CA VAL A 177 -1.11 -14.23 -5.04
C VAL A 177 -2.13 -13.73 -6.07
N GLN A 178 -3.41 -13.62 -5.68
CA GLN A 178 -4.45 -13.15 -6.59
C GLN A 178 -4.21 -11.71 -7.06
N THR A 179 -3.73 -10.84 -6.17
CA THR A 179 -3.39 -9.45 -6.54
C THR A 179 -2.20 -9.42 -7.51
N LEU A 180 -1.18 -10.23 -7.25
CA LEU A 180 -0.03 -10.37 -8.15
C LEU A 180 -0.44 -10.88 -9.54
N VAL A 181 -1.32 -11.88 -9.61
CA VAL A 181 -1.84 -12.40 -10.88
C VAL A 181 -2.65 -11.32 -11.60
N ASP A 182 -3.49 -10.57 -10.90
CA ASP A 182 -4.25 -9.47 -11.50
C ASP A 182 -3.35 -8.37 -12.06
N GLU A 183 -2.31 -7.96 -11.32
CA GLU A 183 -1.32 -6.96 -11.75
C GLU A 183 -0.55 -7.38 -13.01
N LEU A 184 -0.34 -8.70 -13.20
CA LEU A 184 0.37 -9.26 -14.34
C LEU A 184 -0.53 -9.54 -15.55
N THR A 185 -1.83 -9.70 -15.34
CA THR A 185 -2.79 -10.07 -16.41
C THR A 185 -3.64 -8.90 -16.88
N MET A 186 -3.93 -7.95 -16.01
CA MET A 186 -4.62 -6.72 -16.39
C MET A 186 -3.68 -5.81 -17.19
N ARG A 187 -4.24 -5.07 -18.15
CA ARG A 187 -3.47 -4.11 -18.94
C ARG A 187 -2.97 -2.99 -18.03
N PRO A 188 -1.66 -2.80 -17.90
CA PRO A 188 -1.13 -1.68 -17.14
C PRO A 188 -1.54 -0.35 -17.79
N VAL A 189 -1.68 0.69 -16.97
CA VAL A 189 -1.88 2.04 -17.42
C VAL A 189 -0.60 2.84 -17.22
N VAL A 190 -0.23 3.62 -18.22
CA VAL A 190 0.78 4.68 -18.12
C VAL A 190 0.14 6.01 -18.45
N VAL A 191 0.74 7.11 -18.01
CA VAL A 191 0.29 8.46 -18.40
C VAL A 191 1.22 8.96 -19.49
N VAL A 192 0.66 9.35 -20.65
CA VAL A 192 1.38 9.91 -21.78
C VAL A 192 0.64 11.18 -22.23
N ASP A 193 1.34 12.29 -22.31
CA ASP A 193 0.76 13.60 -22.64
C ASP A 193 -0.44 14.03 -21.79
N GLY A 194 -0.49 13.57 -20.53
CA GLY A 194 -1.56 13.85 -19.58
C GLY A 194 -2.74 12.87 -19.65
N GLU A 195 -2.72 11.95 -20.60
CA GLU A 195 -3.79 10.98 -20.81
C GLU A 195 -3.40 9.59 -20.34
N ALA A 196 -4.37 8.85 -19.80
CA ALA A 196 -4.18 7.46 -19.40
C ALA A 196 -4.16 6.54 -20.63
N VAL A 197 -3.10 5.78 -20.80
CA VAL A 197 -2.89 4.86 -21.93
C VAL A 197 -2.69 3.45 -21.40
N GLU A 198 -3.53 2.52 -21.85
CA GLU A 198 -3.34 1.10 -21.56
C GLU A 198 -2.23 0.51 -22.45
N ILE A 199 -1.34 -0.25 -21.84
CA ILE A 199 -0.29 -0.98 -22.54
C ILE A 199 -0.46 -2.50 -22.36
N GLU A 200 0.30 -3.30 -23.10
CA GLU A 200 0.21 -4.76 -22.99
C GLU A 200 0.70 -5.25 -21.60
N PRO A 201 0.06 -6.28 -21.04
CA PRO A 201 0.54 -6.93 -19.83
C PRO A 201 1.98 -7.41 -19.99
N LEU A 202 2.74 -7.38 -18.90
CA LEU A 202 4.16 -7.80 -18.87
C LEU A 202 5.09 -6.99 -19.79
N THR A 203 4.66 -5.80 -20.25
CA THR A 203 5.57 -4.88 -20.98
C THR A 203 6.81 -4.63 -20.15
N GLU A 204 7.98 -4.86 -20.74
CA GLU A 204 9.28 -4.64 -20.09
C GLU A 204 9.49 -3.16 -19.79
N GLY A 205 9.92 -2.88 -18.54
CA GLY A 205 10.26 -1.54 -18.09
C GLY A 205 11.76 -1.24 -18.14
N GLY A 206 12.56 -2.17 -18.71
CA GLY A 206 14.01 -2.10 -18.73
C GLY A 206 14.66 -2.49 -17.40
N GLU A 207 15.99 -2.44 -17.39
CA GLU A 207 16.79 -2.64 -16.18
C GLU A 207 16.86 -1.35 -15.36
N PHE A 208 16.81 -1.47 -14.04
CA PHE A 208 16.95 -0.36 -13.12
C PHE A 208 17.83 -0.74 -11.93
N ASP A 209 18.74 0.15 -11.56
CA ASP A 209 19.56 -0.02 -10.36
C ASP A 209 18.86 0.55 -9.13
N PHE A 210 18.36 -0.36 -8.31
CA PHE A 210 17.71 -0.03 -7.03
C PHE A 210 18.71 0.29 -5.91
N GLY A 211 20.00 0.06 -6.14
CA GLY A 211 21.03 0.10 -5.11
C GLY A 211 20.90 -1.03 -4.06
N ASP A 212 21.80 -1.07 -3.09
CA ASP A 212 21.78 -2.10 -2.05
C ASP A 212 20.45 -2.11 -1.26
N PRO A 213 19.92 -3.30 -0.90
CA PRO A 213 20.45 -4.65 -1.13
C PRO A 213 19.94 -5.33 -2.41
N ILE A 214 19.24 -4.64 -3.30
CA ILE A 214 18.61 -5.21 -4.50
C ILE A 214 19.58 -5.25 -5.68
N GLY A 215 20.31 -4.14 -5.92
CA GLY A 215 21.15 -3.93 -7.11
C GLY A 215 20.35 -3.66 -8.38
N ALA A 216 21.02 -3.84 -9.53
CA ALA A 216 20.39 -3.74 -10.84
C ALA A 216 19.45 -4.93 -11.08
N ALA A 217 18.25 -4.65 -11.56
CA ALA A 217 17.23 -5.67 -11.78
C ALA A 217 16.27 -5.30 -12.91
N PRO A 218 15.77 -6.30 -13.69
CA PRO A 218 14.75 -6.06 -14.69
C PRO A 218 13.43 -5.64 -14.04
N THR A 219 12.70 -4.80 -14.75
CA THR A 219 11.39 -4.30 -14.33
C THR A 219 10.33 -4.58 -15.38
N ILE A 220 9.10 -4.66 -14.95
CA ILE A 220 7.91 -4.76 -15.80
C ILE A 220 6.90 -3.69 -15.39
N HIS A 221 6.11 -3.22 -16.34
CA HIS A 221 4.97 -2.39 -16.03
C HIS A 221 3.84 -3.22 -15.43
N THR A 222 3.23 -2.72 -14.35
CA THR A 222 2.07 -3.34 -13.71
C THR A 222 1.00 -2.29 -13.43
N LEU A 223 -0.24 -2.73 -13.18
CA LEU A 223 -1.38 -1.85 -12.96
C LEU A 223 -1.36 -1.30 -11.53
N HIS A 224 -1.19 0.01 -11.38
CA HIS A 224 -1.11 0.66 -10.07
C HIS A 224 -1.98 1.90 -9.94
N SER A 225 -2.40 2.19 -8.71
CA SER A 225 -3.36 3.26 -8.41
C SER A 225 -2.76 4.65 -8.34
N GLU A 226 -1.45 4.80 -8.14
CA GLU A 226 -0.75 6.10 -8.21
C GLU A 226 -1.02 6.81 -9.54
N LEU A 227 -1.02 6.04 -10.62
CA LEU A 227 -1.23 6.58 -11.97
C LEU A 227 -2.65 7.10 -12.19
N ARG A 228 -3.61 6.71 -11.32
CA ARG A 228 -4.96 7.24 -11.33
C ARG A 228 -5.05 8.64 -10.74
N THR A 229 -4.19 8.96 -9.77
CA THR A 229 -4.28 10.18 -8.98
C THR A 229 -3.22 11.22 -9.32
N PHE A 230 -2.03 10.81 -9.78
CA PHE A 230 -0.90 11.69 -10.07
C PHE A 230 -1.19 12.81 -11.08
N PRO A 231 -1.87 12.57 -12.21
CA PRO A 231 -2.19 13.67 -13.14
C PRO A 231 -3.03 14.77 -12.49
N ALA A 232 -4.04 14.38 -11.72
CA ALA A 232 -4.90 15.33 -11.01
C ALA A 232 -4.24 15.99 -9.80
N SER A 233 -3.28 15.30 -9.14
CA SER A 233 -2.60 15.79 -7.95
C SER A 233 -1.42 16.69 -8.28
N PHE A 234 -0.65 16.38 -9.33
CA PHE A 234 0.61 17.03 -9.65
C PHE A 234 0.63 17.75 -11.00
N GLY A 235 -0.34 17.47 -11.88
CA GLY A 235 -0.36 18.04 -13.23
C GLY A 235 0.74 17.48 -14.14
N CYS A 236 1.30 16.31 -13.83
CA CYS A 236 2.34 15.67 -14.63
C CYS A 236 1.76 15.19 -15.97
N ARG A 237 2.56 15.30 -17.04
CA ARG A 237 2.20 14.85 -18.37
C ARG A 237 2.57 13.39 -18.62
N GLU A 238 3.56 12.88 -17.90
CA GLU A 238 4.00 11.51 -17.98
C GLU A 238 4.05 10.88 -16.60
N ALA A 239 3.61 9.63 -16.48
CA ALA A 239 3.80 8.83 -15.28
C ALA A 239 3.86 7.34 -15.60
N SER A 240 4.72 6.61 -14.89
CA SER A 240 4.84 5.17 -15.01
C SER A 240 5.01 4.50 -13.65
N PHE A 241 4.55 3.26 -13.55
CA PHE A 241 4.87 2.37 -12.44
C PHE A 241 5.56 1.11 -12.97
N ARG A 242 6.64 0.71 -12.31
CA ARG A 242 7.42 -0.48 -12.68
C ARG A 242 7.78 -1.31 -11.46
N LEU A 243 7.57 -2.62 -11.57
CA LEU A 243 7.84 -3.59 -10.52
C LEU A 243 8.98 -4.52 -10.91
N SER A 244 9.88 -4.80 -9.98
CA SER A 244 10.86 -5.87 -10.09
C SER A 244 10.51 -7.01 -9.16
N LEU A 245 10.31 -8.19 -9.72
CA LEU A 245 10.11 -9.45 -9.00
C LEU A 245 11.34 -10.35 -9.20
N SER A 246 11.59 -11.27 -8.26
CA SER A 246 12.62 -12.29 -8.51
C SER A 246 12.23 -13.15 -9.71
N PRO A 247 13.19 -13.63 -10.50
CA PRO A 247 12.89 -14.45 -11.68
C PRO A 247 12.02 -15.67 -11.38
N ALA A 248 12.26 -16.34 -10.25
CA ALA A 248 11.49 -17.52 -9.85
C ALA A 248 10.03 -17.17 -9.52
N VAL A 249 9.77 -16.04 -8.86
CA VAL A 249 8.41 -15.55 -8.56
C VAL A 249 7.71 -15.17 -9.87
N LEU A 250 8.38 -14.42 -10.74
CA LEU A 250 7.82 -13.98 -12.02
C LEU A 250 7.45 -15.16 -12.93
N GLU A 251 8.28 -16.20 -13.01
CA GLU A 251 8.00 -17.41 -13.78
C GLU A 251 6.74 -18.13 -13.26
N ARG A 252 6.65 -18.35 -11.95
CA ARG A 252 5.47 -18.95 -11.32
C ARG A 252 4.20 -18.14 -11.55
N LEU A 253 4.29 -16.82 -11.47
CA LEU A 253 3.13 -15.96 -11.71
C LEU A 253 2.69 -15.96 -13.17
N ARG A 254 3.63 -16.09 -14.13
CA ARG A 254 3.30 -16.29 -15.55
C ARG A 254 2.53 -17.60 -15.81
N GLU A 255 2.90 -18.67 -15.11
CA GLU A 255 2.15 -19.93 -15.16
C GLU A 255 0.72 -19.76 -14.61
N LEU A 256 0.58 -19.06 -13.47
CA LEU A 256 -0.71 -18.80 -12.83
C LEU A 256 -1.58 -17.82 -13.62
N ALA A 257 -0.99 -16.91 -14.37
CA ALA A 257 -1.69 -15.94 -15.21
C ALA A 257 -2.63 -16.58 -16.25
N SER A 258 -2.29 -17.79 -16.71
CA SER A 258 -3.08 -18.57 -17.67
C SER A 258 -3.87 -19.69 -17.00
N ALA A 259 -3.81 -19.80 -15.66
CA ALA A 259 -4.45 -20.89 -14.91
C ALA A 259 -5.90 -20.54 -14.54
N PRO A 260 -6.76 -21.53 -14.35
CA PRO A 260 -8.11 -21.29 -13.86
C PRO A 260 -8.09 -20.79 -12.40
N PRO A 261 -9.13 -20.05 -11.95
CA PRO A 261 -9.16 -19.43 -10.63
C PRO A 261 -8.91 -20.40 -9.46
N GLU A 262 -9.31 -21.65 -9.60
CA GLU A 262 -9.10 -22.70 -8.58
C GLU A 262 -7.61 -23.02 -8.38
N ARG A 263 -6.80 -22.94 -9.45
CA ARG A 263 -5.34 -23.13 -9.37
C ARG A 263 -4.64 -21.94 -8.72
N VAL A 264 -5.14 -20.72 -8.97
CA VAL A 264 -4.63 -19.51 -8.30
C VAL A 264 -4.94 -19.57 -6.81
N ALA A 265 -6.17 -19.99 -6.45
CA ALA A 265 -6.59 -20.18 -5.04
C ALA A 265 -5.76 -21.28 -4.35
N ALA A 266 -5.52 -22.41 -5.03
CA ALA A 266 -4.67 -23.48 -4.51
C ALA A 266 -3.23 -23.00 -4.30
N ALA A 267 -2.64 -22.29 -5.25
CA ALA A 267 -1.30 -21.72 -5.12
C ALA A 267 -1.20 -20.72 -3.94
N ALA A 268 -2.26 -19.95 -3.69
CA ALA A 268 -2.33 -19.06 -2.53
C ALA A 268 -2.39 -19.82 -1.21
N ALA A 269 -3.12 -20.94 -1.17
CA ALA A 269 -3.25 -21.80 0.03
C ALA A 269 -1.95 -22.60 0.32
N GLU A 270 -1.21 -22.97 -0.71
CA GLU A 270 0.06 -23.71 -0.61
C GLU A 270 1.27 -22.79 -0.33
N ALA A 271 1.11 -21.48 -0.50
CA ALA A 271 2.20 -20.53 -0.35
C ALA A 271 2.66 -20.41 1.11
N SER A 272 3.96 -20.51 1.33
CA SER A 272 4.57 -20.13 2.59
C SER A 272 4.63 -18.61 2.71
N PRO A 273 4.54 -18.04 3.94
CA PRO A 273 4.84 -16.64 4.15
C PRO A 273 6.26 -16.31 3.67
N PRO A 274 6.53 -15.08 3.21
CA PRO A 274 7.90 -14.61 2.98
C PRO A 274 8.74 -14.76 4.24
N SER A 275 10.03 -14.95 4.08
CA SER A 275 10.93 -15.03 5.25
C SER A 275 10.98 -13.70 6.00
N ALA A 276 11.49 -13.75 7.23
CA ALA A 276 11.74 -12.53 8.00
C ALA A 276 12.90 -11.70 7.42
N ASP A 277 13.72 -12.24 6.51
CA ASP A 277 14.84 -11.54 5.87
C ASP A 277 14.47 -10.99 4.46
N THR A 278 13.27 -10.41 4.36
CA THR A 278 12.88 -9.69 3.14
C THR A 278 13.24 -8.21 3.25
N TRP A 279 13.70 -7.65 2.14
CA TRP A 279 14.01 -6.24 1.97
C TRP A 279 13.11 -5.63 0.90
N SER A 280 12.76 -4.36 1.06
CA SER A 280 11.92 -3.64 0.10
C SER A 280 12.55 -2.30 -0.25
N VAL A 281 12.64 -2.00 -1.55
CA VAL A 281 13.15 -0.73 -2.05
C VAL A 281 12.12 -0.10 -2.97
N HIS A 282 11.79 1.17 -2.70
CA HIS A 282 10.94 1.98 -3.55
C HIS A 282 11.71 3.23 -3.99
N VAL A 283 11.53 3.60 -5.25
CA VAL A 283 12.13 4.79 -5.83
C VAL A 283 11.04 5.61 -6.51
N VAL A 284 11.03 6.90 -6.27
CA VAL A 284 10.22 7.86 -7.03
C VAL A 284 11.16 8.88 -7.65
N ASP A 285 11.13 8.98 -8.97
CA ASP A 285 11.83 9.99 -9.74
C ASP A 285 10.82 11.02 -10.25
N ALA A 286 11.01 12.28 -9.86
CA ALA A 286 10.27 13.41 -10.38
C ALA A 286 11.16 14.24 -11.29
N PHE A 287 10.70 14.50 -12.51
CA PHE A 287 11.44 15.24 -13.52
C PHE A 287 10.74 16.56 -13.82
N CYS A 288 11.53 17.60 -13.98
CA CYS A 288 11.13 18.83 -14.64
C CYS A 288 12.24 19.24 -15.63
N ARG A 289 12.02 20.28 -16.42
CA ARG A 289 12.99 20.73 -17.40
C ARG A 289 14.37 20.93 -16.78
N GLY A 290 15.29 20.05 -17.14
CA GLY A 290 16.69 20.10 -16.75
C GLY A 290 17.02 19.64 -15.33
N ALA A 291 16.08 19.00 -14.61
CA ALA A 291 16.36 18.49 -13.27
C ALA A 291 15.58 17.19 -12.98
N ARG A 292 16.17 16.38 -12.11
CA ARG A 292 15.54 15.22 -11.49
C ARG A 292 15.66 15.30 -9.97
N VAL A 293 14.58 15.01 -9.27
CA VAL A 293 14.59 14.72 -7.84
C VAL A 293 14.23 13.27 -7.64
N ARG A 294 15.12 12.53 -7.01
CA ARG A 294 14.88 11.12 -6.62
C ARG A 294 14.65 11.05 -5.13
N VAL A 295 13.58 10.37 -4.74
CA VAL A 295 13.36 9.90 -3.37
C VAL A 295 13.44 8.38 -3.39
N ARG A 296 14.37 7.83 -2.61
CA ARG A 296 14.56 6.39 -2.45
C ARG A 296 14.25 5.98 -1.03
N ALA A 297 13.45 4.94 -0.84
CA ALA A 297 13.09 4.37 0.44
C ALA A 297 13.55 2.91 0.51
N VAL A 298 14.28 2.55 1.56
CA VAL A 298 14.70 1.18 1.87
C VAL A 298 14.07 0.78 3.19
N THR A 299 13.26 -0.28 3.18
CA THR A 299 12.69 -0.86 4.40
C THR A 299 13.38 -2.17 4.69
N GLU A 300 14.01 -2.23 5.85
CA GLU A 300 14.72 -3.40 6.37
C GLU A 300 13.79 -4.34 7.16
N PRO A 301 14.20 -5.59 7.43
CA PRO A 301 13.48 -6.50 8.30
C PRO A 301 13.24 -5.92 9.70
N ALA A 302 12.02 -6.03 10.21
CA ALA A 302 11.69 -5.69 11.59
C ALA A 302 11.97 -6.90 12.51
N VAL A 303 13.23 -7.08 12.88
CA VAL A 303 13.69 -8.23 13.65
C VAL A 303 12.91 -8.44 14.95
N ALA A 304 12.59 -7.35 15.66
CA ALA A 304 11.80 -7.38 16.90
C ALA A 304 10.36 -7.92 16.70
N TRP A 305 9.84 -7.82 15.49
CA TRP A 305 8.52 -8.33 15.14
C TRP A 305 8.56 -9.70 14.45
N GLY A 306 9.74 -10.17 14.05
CA GLY A 306 9.91 -11.36 13.22
C GLY A 306 9.29 -11.18 11.82
N LEU A 307 9.18 -9.94 11.32
CA LEU A 307 8.54 -9.60 10.05
C LEU A 307 9.56 -9.04 9.05
N GLY A 308 9.47 -9.51 7.82
CA GLY A 308 10.31 -9.02 6.74
C GLY A 308 9.95 -7.60 6.28
N GLY A 309 10.94 -6.89 5.71
CA GLY A 309 10.81 -5.51 5.25
C GLY A 309 9.72 -5.30 4.20
N GLY A 310 9.39 -6.30 3.38
CA GLY A 310 8.28 -6.23 2.43
C GLY A 310 6.92 -6.07 3.11
N VAL A 311 6.67 -6.86 4.16
CA VAL A 311 5.42 -6.81 4.95
C VAL A 311 5.36 -5.50 5.74
N VAL A 312 6.45 -5.10 6.39
CA VAL A 312 6.55 -3.85 7.15
C VAL A 312 6.38 -2.63 6.25
N SER A 313 7.04 -2.63 5.09
CA SER A 313 6.95 -1.55 4.10
C SER A 313 5.50 -1.27 3.66
N THR A 314 4.67 -2.32 3.63
CA THR A 314 3.26 -2.20 3.20
C THR A 314 2.31 -1.92 4.36
N GLY A 315 2.55 -2.51 5.54
CA GLY A 315 1.65 -2.37 6.68
C GLY A 315 1.89 -1.11 7.52
N ALA A 316 3.14 -0.71 7.73
CA ALA A 316 3.48 0.44 8.56
C ALA A 316 2.89 1.77 8.08
N PRO A 317 2.77 2.07 6.76
CA PRO A 317 2.11 3.29 6.31
C PRO A 317 0.65 3.40 6.75
N ALA A 318 -0.12 2.30 6.70
CA ALA A 318 -1.52 2.30 7.14
C ALA A 318 -1.64 2.55 8.65
N ALA A 319 -0.80 1.92 9.47
CA ALA A 319 -0.75 2.17 10.91
C ALA A 319 -0.29 3.60 11.23
N ALA A 320 0.70 4.13 10.49
CA ALA A 320 1.12 5.53 10.60
C ALA A 320 -0.04 6.50 10.30
N ALA A 321 -0.83 6.23 9.26
CA ALA A 321 -1.99 7.06 8.92
C ALA A 321 -3.01 7.11 10.06
N VAL A 322 -3.27 6.00 10.75
CA VAL A 322 -4.16 5.96 11.94
C VAL A 322 -3.60 6.85 13.05
N ARG A 323 -2.30 6.76 13.34
CA ARG A 323 -1.67 7.64 14.36
C ARG A 323 -1.71 9.11 13.96
N LEU A 324 -1.42 9.43 12.71
CA LEU A 324 -1.49 10.81 12.20
C LEU A 324 -2.91 11.37 12.27
N LEU A 325 -3.92 10.53 11.98
CA LEU A 325 -5.33 10.92 12.13
C LEU A 325 -5.68 11.19 13.61
N ALA A 326 -5.28 10.31 14.54
CA ALA A 326 -5.49 10.46 15.97
C ALA A 326 -4.86 11.76 16.52
N ARG A 327 -3.69 12.13 16.00
CA ARG A 327 -2.98 13.36 16.36
C ARG A 327 -3.51 14.61 15.65
N GLY A 328 -4.54 14.49 14.79
CA GLY A 328 -5.08 15.61 14.02
C GLY A 328 -4.13 16.14 12.94
N ARG A 329 -3.16 15.30 12.47
CA ARG A 329 -2.23 15.64 11.38
C ARG A 329 -2.85 15.40 9.99
N ILE A 330 -3.95 14.67 9.93
CA ILE A 330 -4.75 14.46 8.71
C ILE A 330 -6.12 15.10 8.93
N GLU A 331 -6.32 16.29 8.36
CA GLU A 331 -7.56 17.05 8.49
C GLU A 331 -8.52 16.85 7.32
N ALA A 332 -8.06 16.22 6.24
CA ALA A 332 -8.84 15.98 5.03
C ALA A 332 -10.11 15.18 5.32
N ARG A 333 -11.16 15.45 4.55
CA ARG A 333 -12.42 14.70 4.53
C ARG A 333 -12.80 14.41 3.08
N GLY A 334 -13.51 13.30 2.89
CA GLY A 334 -13.82 12.78 1.57
C GLY A 334 -12.95 11.58 1.22
N ALA A 335 -12.98 11.12 -0.03
CA ALA A 335 -12.08 10.07 -0.55
C ALA A 335 -10.81 10.72 -1.09
N CYS A 336 -9.70 10.52 -0.40
CA CYS A 336 -8.42 11.19 -0.65
C CYS A 336 -7.29 10.21 -0.92
N PRO A 337 -6.46 10.46 -1.95
CA PRO A 337 -5.18 9.77 -2.07
C PRO A 337 -4.14 10.39 -1.12
N PRO A 338 -3.10 9.63 -0.70
CA PRO A 338 -2.13 10.06 0.31
C PRO A 338 -1.39 11.36 -0.02
N GLU A 339 -1.03 11.57 -1.28
CA GLU A 339 -0.30 12.75 -1.75
C GLU A 339 -1.06 14.08 -1.56
N ARG A 340 -2.37 14.02 -1.30
CA ARG A 340 -3.23 15.18 -1.10
C ARG A 340 -3.51 15.52 0.36
N CYS A 341 -3.17 14.63 1.28
CA CYS A 341 -3.61 14.79 2.67
C CYS A 341 -2.57 14.39 3.71
N ILE A 342 -1.42 13.88 3.31
CA ILE A 342 -0.34 13.50 4.22
C ILE A 342 0.90 14.35 3.93
N GLU A 343 1.44 14.99 4.98
CA GLU A 343 2.70 15.69 4.90
C GLU A 343 3.86 14.70 4.87
N PRO A 344 4.82 14.84 3.91
CA PRO A 344 5.94 13.93 3.79
C PRO A 344 6.76 13.74 5.07
N GLU A 345 7.05 14.84 5.75
CA GLU A 345 7.84 14.85 6.97
C GLU A 345 7.18 14.01 8.07
N ASP A 346 5.86 14.14 8.22
CA ASP A 346 5.10 13.38 9.23
C ASP A 346 5.15 11.87 8.95
N LEU A 347 4.92 11.46 7.69
CA LEU A 347 4.95 10.04 7.33
C LEU A 347 6.37 9.47 7.39
N PHE A 348 7.36 10.20 6.91
CA PHE A 348 8.76 9.72 6.90
C PHE A 348 9.25 9.47 8.32
N GLU A 349 9.00 10.39 9.26
CA GLU A 349 9.34 10.21 10.67
C GLU A 349 8.69 8.93 11.27
N GLU A 350 7.41 8.67 10.95
CA GLU A 350 6.71 7.47 11.39
C GLU A 350 7.34 6.19 10.83
N LEU A 351 7.71 6.19 9.54
CA LEU A 351 8.28 5.03 8.86
C LEU A 351 9.76 4.80 9.21
N GLU A 352 10.51 5.85 9.51
CA GLU A 352 11.89 5.74 9.99
C GLU A 352 11.96 5.00 11.33
N ARG A 353 10.99 5.22 12.22
CA ARG A 353 10.84 4.46 13.46
C ARG A 353 10.53 2.97 13.24
N ARG A 354 10.14 2.60 12.03
CA ARG A 354 9.81 1.23 11.60
C ARG A 354 10.83 0.64 10.62
N GLY A 355 12.07 1.19 10.60
CA GLY A 355 13.17 0.67 9.81
C GLY A 355 13.15 1.04 8.33
N THR A 356 12.40 2.07 7.93
CA THR A 356 12.51 2.63 6.59
C THR A 356 13.52 3.78 6.58
N ARG A 357 14.47 3.77 5.66
CA ARG A 357 15.40 4.89 5.44
C ARG A 357 15.04 5.60 4.14
N PHE A 358 15.07 6.92 4.17
CA PHE A 358 14.80 7.76 3.01
C PHE A 358 16.06 8.51 2.58
N ASP A 359 16.39 8.42 1.29
CA ASP A 359 17.46 9.20 0.64
C ASP A 359 16.84 10.11 -0.41
N VAL A 360 17.23 11.38 -0.42
CA VAL A 360 16.78 12.35 -1.42
C VAL A 360 17.98 12.89 -2.18
N THR A 361 17.96 12.75 -3.51
CA THR A 361 18.98 13.31 -4.41
C THR A 361 18.37 14.28 -5.40
N VAL A 362 19.07 15.38 -5.65
CA VAL A 362 18.69 16.39 -6.64
C VAL A 362 19.80 16.46 -7.69
N GLU A 363 19.44 16.25 -8.94
CA GLU A 363 20.36 16.30 -10.08
C GLU A 363 19.92 17.39 -11.05
N SER A 364 20.89 18.17 -11.54
CA SER A 364 20.70 19.21 -12.55
C SER A 364 21.36 18.79 -13.87
N GLY A 365 20.83 19.28 -15.00
CA GLY A 365 21.36 18.96 -16.32
C GLY A 365 20.87 17.63 -16.89
N VAL A 366 19.83 17.04 -16.31
CA VAL A 366 19.23 15.78 -16.76
C VAL A 366 18.17 16.06 -17.83
N ALA A 367 18.14 15.26 -18.91
CA ALA A 367 17.04 15.30 -19.87
C ALA A 367 15.76 14.77 -19.20
N ALA A 368 14.65 15.47 -19.41
CA ALA A 368 13.34 15.06 -18.92
C ALA A 368 12.81 13.84 -19.67
#